data_9cb7a845f878ea1dea2e3a690890380b
#
_entry.id   9cb7a845f878ea1dea2e3a690890380b
#
_cell.length_a   1.000
_cell.length_b   1.000
_cell.length_c   1.000
_cell.angle_alpha   90.00
_cell.angle_beta   90.00
_cell.angle_gamma   90.00
#
_symmetry.space_group_name_H-M   'P 1'
#
loop_
_entity.id
_entity.type
_entity.pdbx_description
1 polymer ?
#
loop_
_entity_poly.entity_id
_entity_poly.type
_entity_poly.pdbx_seq_one_letter_code
_entity_poly.pdbx_strand_id
1 'polypeptide(L)'
;PLIESVSLCVQRGQIVICRYPSSHDFYIKRVIALEGDTLEIRDGMTYLNGQALQEEYVTHPAQEDFGSVTVEPGHVFVLGDNRANSHDSRTEGTLAESSIVGRAVCVLFPFDQIKTLNAPQE
;
A
#
# COMPACT_ATOMS: atom_id res chain seq x y z
N PRO A 1 3.96 19.58 -15.05
CA PRO A 1 4.62 18.47 -15.70
C PRO A 1 3.92 17.14 -15.46
N LEU A 2 4.29 16.17 -16.25
CA LEU A 2 3.68 14.86 -16.20
C LEU A 2 3.87 14.16 -14.86
N ILE A 3 5.00 14.40 -14.23
CA ILE A 3 5.30 13.76 -12.95
C ILE A 3 4.31 14.20 -11.88
N GLU A 4 3.99 15.47 -11.85
CA GLU A 4 3.01 15.95 -10.89
C GLU A 4 1.64 15.34 -11.13
N SER A 5 1.27 15.22 -12.39
CA SER A 5 -0.01 14.64 -12.74
C SER A 5 -0.10 13.19 -12.30
N VAL A 6 1.01 12.44 -12.42
CA VAL A 6 1.03 11.05 -12.01
C VAL A 6 0.84 10.94 -10.50
N SER A 7 1.53 11.78 -9.73
CA SER A 7 1.39 11.76 -8.27
C SER A 7 -0.04 12.03 -7.85
N LEU A 8 -0.69 13.00 -8.49
CA LEU A 8 -2.05 13.37 -8.14
C LEU A 8 -3.05 12.30 -8.48
N CYS A 9 -2.66 11.31 -9.29
CA CYS A 9 -3.55 10.22 -9.68
C CYS A 9 -3.52 9.04 -8.72
N VAL A 10 -2.68 9.06 -7.68
CA VAL A 10 -2.60 7.96 -6.76
C VAL A 10 -3.87 7.91 -5.90
N GLN A 11 -4.49 6.76 -5.84
CA GLN A 11 -5.77 6.58 -5.16
C GLN A 11 -5.69 5.40 -4.20
N ARG A 12 -6.56 5.42 -3.20
CA ARG A 12 -6.68 4.29 -2.29
C ARG A 12 -7.06 3.03 -3.08
N GLY A 13 -6.43 1.92 -2.73
CA GLY A 13 -6.68 0.65 -3.38
C GLY A 13 -5.82 0.36 -4.58
N GLN A 14 -5.10 1.33 -5.08
CA GLN A 14 -4.23 1.13 -6.25
C GLN A 14 -2.99 0.32 -5.88
N ILE A 15 -2.57 -0.51 -6.81
CA ILE A 15 -1.31 -1.24 -6.69
C ILE A 15 -0.23 -0.37 -7.33
N VAL A 16 0.84 -0.13 -6.58
CA VAL A 16 1.94 0.70 -7.04
C VAL A 16 3.24 -0.05 -6.96
N ILE A 17 4.17 0.38 -7.80
CA ILE A 17 5.56 -0.09 -7.76
C ILE A 17 6.34 1.01 -7.05
N CYS A 18 7.02 0.65 -5.98
CA CYS A 18 7.69 1.64 -5.15
C CYS A 18 9.05 1.14 -4.70
N ARG A 19 9.83 2.05 -4.16
CA ARG A 19 11.14 1.74 -3.61
C ARG A 19 11.29 2.46 -2.28
N TYR A 20 11.71 1.71 -1.27
CA TYR A 20 11.98 2.31 0.03
C TYR A 20 13.37 2.92 0.04
N PRO A 21 13.58 4.01 0.78
CA PRO A 21 14.91 4.60 0.86
C PRO A 21 15.96 3.64 1.39
N SER A 22 15.56 2.65 2.17
CA SER A 22 16.46 1.70 2.80
C SER A 22 16.88 0.56 1.88
N SER A 23 16.35 0.50 0.65
CA SER A 23 16.55 -0.65 -0.21
C SER A 23 16.73 -0.21 -1.66
N HIS A 24 17.47 -1.03 -2.42
CA HIS A 24 17.60 -0.85 -3.86
C HIS A 24 16.55 -1.63 -4.63
N ASP A 25 15.76 -2.44 -3.94
CA ASP A 25 14.77 -3.29 -4.59
C ASP A 25 13.48 -2.52 -4.85
N PHE A 26 12.75 -2.97 -5.85
CA PHE A 26 11.39 -2.48 -6.09
C PHE A 26 10.40 -3.40 -5.40
N TYR A 27 9.31 -2.81 -4.93
CA TYR A 27 8.25 -3.55 -4.25
C TYR A 27 6.93 -3.21 -4.90
N ILE A 28 6.03 -4.19 -4.91
CA ILE A 28 4.68 -3.99 -5.40
C ILE A 28 3.77 -4.03 -4.18
N LYS A 29 3.10 -2.93 -3.90
CA LYS A 29 2.27 -2.78 -2.70
C LYS A 29 0.97 -2.09 -3.07
N ARG A 30 0.01 -2.16 -2.16
CA ARG A 30 -1.28 -1.51 -2.36
C ARG A 30 -1.34 -0.26 -1.50
N VAL A 31 -1.77 0.85 -2.10
CA VAL A 31 -1.97 2.10 -1.37
C VAL A 31 -3.24 1.95 -0.55
N ILE A 32 -3.14 2.12 0.77
CA ILE A 32 -4.28 2.00 1.66
C ILE A 32 -4.73 3.36 2.15
N ALA A 33 -3.79 4.26 2.43
CA ALA A 33 -4.14 5.57 2.98
C ALA A 33 -3.38 6.66 2.26
N LEU A 34 -4.00 7.81 2.13
CA LEU A 34 -3.45 9.00 1.50
C LEU A 34 -3.19 10.05 2.57
N GLU A 35 -2.52 11.14 2.17
CA GLU A 35 -2.22 12.21 3.13
C GLU A 35 -3.49 12.65 3.86
N GLY A 36 -3.35 12.88 5.16
CA GLY A 36 -4.46 13.27 6.01
C GLY A 36 -5.28 12.11 6.55
N ASP A 37 -5.13 10.91 6.01
CA ASP A 37 -5.85 9.75 6.51
C ASP A 37 -5.19 9.23 7.78
N THR A 38 -6.01 8.69 8.68
CA THR A 38 -5.54 7.99 9.87
C THR A 38 -5.83 6.51 9.70
N LEU A 39 -4.83 5.69 9.98
CA LEU A 39 -4.91 4.24 9.77
C LEU A 39 -4.48 3.50 11.02
N GLU A 40 -5.17 2.42 11.33
CA GLU A 40 -4.72 1.48 12.35
C GLU A 40 -5.19 0.07 11.98
N ILE A 41 -4.53 -0.92 12.56
CA ILE A 41 -4.89 -2.32 12.35
C ILE A 41 -5.14 -2.92 13.72
N ARG A 42 -6.32 -3.52 13.89
CA ARG A 42 -6.71 -4.21 15.13
C ARG A 42 -7.38 -5.53 14.79
N ASP A 43 -6.94 -6.58 15.44
CA ASP A 43 -7.55 -7.92 15.29
C ASP A 43 -7.66 -8.33 13.83
N GLY A 44 -6.61 -8.04 13.05
CA GLY A 44 -6.55 -8.41 11.64
C GLY A 44 -7.32 -7.50 10.70
N MET A 45 -8.01 -6.49 11.22
CA MET A 45 -8.83 -5.58 10.41
C MET A 45 -8.15 -4.24 10.29
N THR A 46 -8.20 -3.65 9.09
CA THR A 46 -7.67 -2.33 8.85
C THR A 46 -8.78 -1.29 9.01
N TYR A 47 -8.49 -0.27 9.80
CA TYR A 47 -9.42 0.83 10.03
C TYR A 47 -8.86 2.09 9.41
N LEU A 48 -9.63 2.69 8.52
CA LEU A 48 -9.25 3.93 7.86
C LEU A 48 -10.20 5.02 8.32
N ASN A 49 -9.65 6.05 8.95
CA ASN A 49 -10.42 7.16 9.51
C ASN A 49 -11.53 6.64 10.41
N GLY A 50 -11.22 5.61 11.20
CA GLY A 50 -12.15 5.07 12.18
C GLY A 50 -13.12 4.03 11.67
N GLN A 51 -13.08 3.72 10.38
CA GLN A 51 -14.02 2.76 9.79
C GLN A 51 -13.30 1.54 9.27
N ALA A 52 -13.83 0.36 9.57
CA ALA A 52 -13.24 -0.88 9.08
C ALA A 52 -13.38 -0.95 7.57
N LEU A 53 -12.29 -1.30 6.92
CA LEU A 53 -12.29 -1.48 5.47
C LEU A 53 -12.74 -2.90 5.12
N GLN A 54 -13.45 -3.01 4.00
CA GLN A 54 -13.73 -4.30 3.40
C GLN A 54 -12.62 -4.57 2.39
N GLU A 55 -11.76 -5.53 2.73
CA GLU A 55 -10.55 -5.75 1.95
C GLU A 55 -10.52 -7.15 1.37
N GLU A 56 -11.19 -7.31 0.23
CA GLU A 56 -11.28 -8.62 -0.41
C GLU A 56 -9.95 -9.08 -0.96
N TYR A 57 -9.01 -8.18 -1.17
CA TYR A 57 -7.69 -8.51 -1.70
C TYR A 57 -6.75 -9.06 -0.62
N VAL A 58 -7.09 -8.95 0.64
CA VAL A 58 -6.22 -9.47 1.70
C VAL A 58 -6.22 -10.98 1.66
N THR A 59 -5.02 -11.55 1.49
CA THR A 59 -4.87 -13.00 1.40
C THR A 59 -4.71 -13.66 2.76
N HIS A 60 -4.01 -12.96 3.67
CA HIS A 60 -3.77 -13.45 5.03
C HIS A 60 -3.86 -12.25 5.96
N PRO A 61 -4.74 -12.29 6.96
CA PRO A 61 -4.90 -11.12 7.84
C PRO A 61 -3.66 -10.86 8.69
N ALA A 62 -3.52 -9.62 9.11
CA ALA A 62 -2.43 -9.22 9.98
C ALA A 62 -2.52 -9.96 11.31
N GLN A 63 -1.38 -10.39 11.81
CA GLN A 63 -1.32 -11.12 13.08
C GLN A 63 -1.04 -10.21 14.25
N GLU A 64 -0.54 -9.00 13.97
CA GLU A 64 -0.23 -8.04 15.02
C GLU A 64 -0.98 -6.74 14.77
N ASP A 65 -1.34 -6.10 15.86
CA ASP A 65 -1.96 -4.81 15.79
C ASP A 65 -0.93 -3.76 15.38
N PHE A 66 -1.40 -2.71 14.73
CA PHE A 66 -0.55 -1.58 14.36
C PHE A 66 -1.25 -0.31 14.83
N GLY A 67 -0.56 0.44 15.67
CA GLY A 67 -1.13 1.63 16.29
C GLY A 67 -1.35 2.75 15.29
N SER A 68 -2.25 3.64 15.65
CA SER A 68 -2.76 4.68 14.78
C SER A 68 -1.66 5.57 14.21
N VAL A 69 -1.72 5.84 12.92
CA VAL A 69 -0.81 6.75 12.24
C VAL A 69 -1.61 7.66 11.32
N THR A 70 -1.23 8.94 11.28
CA THR A 70 -1.81 9.89 10.34
C THR A 70 -0.78 10.16 9.26
N VAL A 71 -1.18 10.02 7.99
CA VAL A 71 -0.27 10.14 6.87
C VAL A 71 0.02 11.62 6.62
N GLU A 72 1.31 11.97 6.60
CA GLU A 72 1.73 13.35 6.41
C GLU A 72 1.59 13.79 4.95
N PRO A 73 1.60 15.11 4.70
CA PRO A 73 1.49 15.60 3.32
C PRO A 73 2.57 15.01 2.42
N GLY A 74 2.19 14.71 1.19
CA GLY A 74 3.11 14.18 0.19
C GLY A 74 3.45 12.72 0.38
N HIS A 75 2.75 12.02 1.26
CA HIS A 75 3.04 10.61 1.55
C HIS A 75 1.80 9.76 1.39
N VAL A 76 2.02 8.46 1.39
CA VAL A 76 0.97 7.45 1.37
C VAL A 76 1.36 6.35 2.35
N PHE A 77 0.40 5.51 2.69
CA PHE A 77 0.64 4.32 3.50
C PHE A 77 0.34 3.10 2.63
N VAL A 78 1.32 2.23 2.48
CA VAL A 78 1.16 1.06 1.61
C VAL A 78 1.25 -0.21 2.45
N LEU A 79 0.50 -1.22 2.02
CA LEU A 79 0.51 -2.53 2.67
C LEU A 79 0.58 -3.62 1.61
N GLY A 80 1.21 -4.73 1.96
CA GLY A 80 1.12 -5.94 1.17
C GLY A 80 -0.21 -6.61 1.39
N ASP A 81 -0.69 -7.34 0.41
CA ASP A 81 -1.96 -8.05 0.53
C ASP A 81 -1.86 -9.23 1.48
N ASN A 82 -0.69 -9.82 1.61
CA ASN A 82 -0.45 -10.81 2.67
C ASN A 82 -0.06 -10.06 3.94
N ARG A 83 -1.04 -9.66 4.72
CA ARG A 83 -0.83 -8.85 5.92
C ARG A 83 -0.07 -9.58 7.01
N ALA A 84 -0.08 -10.90 6.96
CA ALA A 84 0.64 -11.70 7.95
C ALA A 84 2.15 -11.68 7.70
N ASN A 85 2.57 -11.41 6.46
CA ASN A 85 3.99 -11.46 6.13
C ASN A 85 4.27 -10.53 4.94
N SER A 86 4.53 -9.28 5.25
CA SER A 86 4.82 -8.29 4.21
C SER A 86 5.70 -7.21 4.81
N HIS A 87 6.68 -6.78 4.02
CA HIS A 87 7.55 -5.66 4.37
C HIS A 87 6.96 -4.41 3.75
N ASP A 88 6.33 -3.59 4.56
CA ASP A 88 5.57 -2.44 4.04
C ASP A 88 5.65 -1.27 5.00
N SER A 89 4.70 -0.34 4.91
CA SER A 89 4.73 0.88 5.71
C SER A 89 4.65 0.63 7.22
N ARG A 90 4.19 -0.55 7.65
CA ARG A 90 4.22 -0.87 9.07
C ARG A 90 5.64 -0.93 9.59
N THR A 91 6.58 -1.30 8.76
CA THR A 91 7.99 -1.38 9.11
C THR A 91 8.76 -0.16 8.64
N GLU A 92 8.49 0.29 7.42
CA GLU A 92 9.27 1.37 6.79
C GLU A 92 8.72 2.76 7.09
N GLY A 93 7.51 2.86 7.59
CA GLY A 93 6.85 4.15 7.75
C GLY A 93 6.12 4.56 6.47
N THR A 94 5.52 5.73 6.51
CA THR A 94 4.82 6.25 5.34
C THR A 94 5.80 6.42 4.18
N LEU A 95 5.29 6.28 2.98
CA LEU A 95 6.08 6.31 1.76
C LEU A 95 5.89 7.64 1.06
N ALA A 96 6.99 8.34 0.75
CA ALA A 96 6.88 9.56 -0.01
C ALA A 96 6.34 9.25 -1.41
N GLU A 97 5.45 10.08 -1.91
CA GLU A 97 4.89 9.87 -3.26
C GLU A 97 6.00 9.80 -4.31
N SER A 98 7.09 10.53 -4.09
CA SER A 98 8.21 10.51 -5.01
C SER A 98 8.91 9.16 -5.07
N SER A 99 8.65 8.28 -4.11
CA SER A 99 9.20 6.92 -4.12
C SER A 99 8.34 5.95 -4.93
N ILE A 100 7.19 6.39 -5.40
CA ILE A 100 6.36 5.59 -6.29
C ILE A 100 6.91 5.77 -7.70
N VAL A 101 7.37 4.66 -8.30
CA VAL A 101 7.99 4.72 -9.62
C VAL A 101 6.99 4.34 -10.72
N GLY A 102 5.83 3.83 -10.34
CA GLY A 102 4.80 3.53 -11.31
C GLY A 102 3.59 2.93 -10.65
N ARG A 103 2.51 2.87 -11.41
CA ARG A 103 1.30 2.17 -10.99
C ARG A 103 1.21 0.90 -11.81
N ALA A 104 0.79 -0.17 -11.17
CA ALA A 104 0.58 -1.41 -11.90
C ALA A 104 -0.62 -1.22 -12.81
N VAL A 105 -0.40 -1.50 -14.09
CA VAL A 105 -1.48 -1.43 -15.07
C VAL A 105 -2.14 -2.80 -15.23
N CYS A 106 -1.97 -3.63 -14.24
CA CYS A 106 -2.45 -5.00 -14.26
C CYS A 106 -3.95 -5.09 -14.38
N VAL A 107 -4.65 -4.01 -14.14
CA VAL A 107 -6.10 -3.99 -14.38
C VAL A 107 -6.45 -4.33 -15.82
N LEU A 108 -5.49 -4.19 -16.72
CA LEU A 108 -5.67 -4.51 -18.12
C LEU A 108 -5.31 -5.96 -18.45
N PHE A 109 -4.82 -6.71 -17.46
CA PHE A 109 -4.33 -8.07 -17.67
C PHE A 109 -5.25 -9.08 -17.03
N PRO A 110 -5.11 -10.37 -17.42
CA PRO A 110 -5.85 -11.43 -16.77
C PRO A 110 -5.57 -11.50 -15.27
N PHE A 111 -6.52 -12.04 -14.53
CA PHE A 111 -6.42 -12.14 -13.09
C PHE A 111 -5.21 -12.93 -12.62
N ASP A 112 -4.80 -13.95 -13.38
CA ASP A 112 -3.62 -14.72 -12.98
C ASP A 112 -2.39 -13.86 -12.90
N GLN A 113 -2.25 -12.90 -13.81
CA GLN A 113 -1.10 -12.01 -13.78
C GLN A 113 -1.15 -11.07 -12.60
N ILE A 114 -2.34 -10.66 -12.19
CA ILE A 114 -2.51 -9.84 -11.00
C ILE A 114 -2.04 -10.61 -9.78
N LYS A 115 -2.41 -11.88 -9.69
CA LYS A 115 -1.96 -12.72 -8.58
C LYS A 115 -0.45 -12.85 -8.57
N THR A 116 0.14 -13.01 -9.75
CA THR A 116 1.59 -13.14 -9.86
C THR A 116 2.30 -11.88 -9.39
N LEU A 117 1.73 -10.72 -9.69
CA LEU A 117 2.31 -9.46 -9.24
C LEU A 117 2.27 -9.31 -7.72
N ASN A 118 1.27 -9.86 -7.08
CA ASN A 118 1.13 -9.72 -5.63
C ASN A 118 1.95 -10.75 -4.87
N ALA A 119 2.00 -11.97 -5.38
CA ALA A 119 2.63 -13.08 -4.65
C ALA A 119 4.09 -12.85 -4.31
N PRO A 120 4.93 -12.38 -5.24
CA PRO A 120 6.37 -12.23 -4.93
C PRO A 120 6.68 -11.20 -3.87
N GLN A 121 5.73 -10.38 -3.50
CA GLN A 121 5.95 -9.32 -2.53
C GLN A 121 5.78 -9.78 -1.10
N GLU A 122 5.26 -10.94 -0.94
CA GLU A 122 5.00 -11.49 0.38
C GLU A 122 6.23 -12.15 0.97
#